data_956840c87fd57625e97ae2c4a0846edb
#
_entry.id   956840c87fd57625e97ae2c4a0846edb
#
_cell.length_a   1.000
_cell.length_b   1.000
_cell.length_c   1.000
_cell.angle_alpha   90.00
_cell.angle_beta   90.00
_cell.angle_gamma   90.00
#
_symmetry.space_group_name_H-M   'P 1'
#
loop_
_entity.id
_entity.type
_entity.pdbx_description
1 polymer ?
#
loop_
_entity_poly.entity_id
_entity_poly.type
_entity_poly.pdbx_seq_one_letter_code
_entity_poly.pdbx_strand_id
1 'polypeptide(L)'
;MAHPIRPELVGQTGLLDINDVDVVHRELRLSERGGGSMYIVFPNPEHGGKDELKQIYIENTDDGLYLGSGYYLSNISASFSREKIDGLVGFVEEARQFARESGKQKSLEVFNDPKGKFTRDGSYIFAYDYEGRTLALPYQPELVGTIRIDAQDPNGVDYVRQIMNEAKDGSGFAYYIYPDPSQNMIPRLKLSYAVEVDDTWLLGSGIYSQDEEKTE
;
A
#
# COMPACT_ATOMS: atom_id res chain seq x y z
N MET A 1 -12.06 -16.20 15.50
CA MET A 1 -12.56 -15.37 14.38
C MET A 1 -13.97 -15.82 14.02
N ALA A 2 -14.85 -14.90 13.68
CA ALA A 2 -16.17 -15.20 13.10
C ALA A 2 -16.31 -14.44 11.78
N HIS A 3 -16.86 -15.07 10.75
CA HIS A 3 -17.11 -14.45 9.45
C HIS A 3 -18.49 -14.84 8.95
N PRO A 4 -19.48 -13.91 8.90
CA PRO A 4 -20.87 -14.26 8.68
C PRO A 4 -21.17 -14.81 7.27
N ILE A 5 -20.37 -14.42 6.26
CA ILE A 5 -20.61 -14.78 4.85
C ILE A 5 -19.66 -15.89 4.37
N ARG A 6 -18.45 -15.97 4.94
CA ARG A 6 -17.39 -16.89 4.55
C ARG A 6 -16.91 -17.71 5.75
N PRO A 7 -17.71 -18.67 6.26
CA PRO A 7 -17.37 -19.45 7.45
C PRO A 7 -16.09 -20.30 7.28
N GLU A 8 -15.70 -20.61 6.04
CA GLU A 8 -14.45 -21.32 5.73
C GLU A 8 -13.19 -20.52 6.03
N LEU A 9 -13.28 -19.20 6.24
CA LEU A 9 -12.17 -18.35 6.67
C LEU A 9 -11.92 -18.41 8.18
N VAL A 10 -12.86 -19.01 8.93
CA VAL A 10 -12.70 -19.12 10.39
C VAL A 10 -11.53 -20.04 10.72
N GLY A 11 -10.57 -19.51 11.50
CA GLY A 11 -9.35 -20.23 11.89
C GLY A 11 -8.17 -20.09 10.94
N GLN A 12 -8.34 -19.42 9.79
CA GLN A 12 -7.21 -19.09 8.93
C GLN A 12 -6.42 -17.92 9.51
N THR A 13 -5.09 -18.02 9.46
CA THR A 13 -4.14 -17.01 9.98
C THR A 13 -3.44 -16.23 8.87
N GLY A 14 -3.58 -16.66 7.61
CA GLY A 14 -3.04 -15.99 6.43
C GLY A 14 -4.08 -16.00 5.32
N LEU A 15 -4.45 -14.83 4.85
CA LEU A 15 -5.37 -14.63 3.73
C LEU A 15 -4.80 -13.55 2.84
N LEU A 16 -4.35 -13.93 1.66
CA LEU A 16 -3.95 -12.99 0.62
C LEU A 16 -5.17 -12.66 -0.25
N ASP A 17 -5.30 -11.40 -0.62
CA ASP A 17 -6.23 -11.01 -1.67
C ASP A 17 -5.65 -11.30 -3.07
N ILE A 18 -6.39 -10.99 -4.14
CA ILE A 18 -5.98 -11.29 -5.52
C ILE A 18 -4.70 -10.55 -5.97
N ASN A 19 -4.25 -9.55 -5.21
CA ASN A 19 -3.05 -8.75 -5.49
C ASN A 19 -1.94 -8.99 -4.45
N ASP A 20 -1.98 -10.11 -3.72
CA ASP A 20 -1.03 -10.55 -2.70
C ASP A 20 -0.98 -9.67 -1.43
N VAL A 21 -2.02 -8.88 -1.17
CA VAL A 21 -2.12 -8.12 0.08
C VAL A 21 -2.54 -9.06 1.20
N ASP A 22 -1.75 -9.13 2.28
CA ASP A 22 -2.06 -9.95 3.45
C ASP A 22 -3.13 -9.28 4.32
N VAL A 23 -4.37 -9.75 4.18
CA VAL A 23 -5.54 -9.18 4.83
C VAL A 23 -5.49 -9.36 6.34
N VAL A 24 -5.30 -10.60 6.80
CA VAL A 24 -5.40 -10.93 8.24
C VAL A 24 -4.26 -10.31 9.03
N HIS A 25 -3.04 -10.35 8.49
CA HIS A 25 -1.88 -9.75 9.14
C HIS A 25 -2.06 -8.23 9.34
N ARG A 26 -2.58 -7.56 8.31
CA ARG A 26 -2.83 -6.11 8.37
C ARG A 26 -3.97 -5.74 9.31
N GLU A 27 -5.04 -6.53 9.37
CA GLU A 27 -6.13 -6.35 10.35
C GLU A 27 -5.59 -6.47 11.78
N LEU A 28 -4.75 -7.48 12.06
CA LEU A 28 -4.10 -7.64 13.35
C LEU A 28 -3.23 -6.43 13.72
N ARG A 29 -2.41 -5.95 12.79
CA ARG A 29 -1.58 -4.76 12.98
C ARG A 29 -2.39 -3.50 13.31
N LEU A 30 -3.54 -3.33 12.65
CA LEU A 30 -4.44 -2.22 12.97
C LEU A 30 -5.06 -2.38 14.36
N SER A 31 -5.49 -3.60 14.71
CA SER A 31 -6.09 -3.86 16.02
C SER A 31 -5.12 -3.62 17.17
N GLU A 32 -3.85 -4.05 17.06
CA GLU A 32 -2.80 -3.82 18.06
C GLU A 32 -2.57 -2.32 18.36
N ARG A 33 -2.96 -1.44 17.45
CA ARG A 33 -2.82 0.01 17.55
C ARG A 33 -4.11 0.72 17.97
N GLY A 34 -5.14 -0.04 18.34
CA GLY A 34 -6.45 0.49 18.73
C GLY A 34 -7.45 0.62 17.58
N GLY A 35 -7.08 0.21 16.38
CA GLY A 35 -7.96 0.23 15.21
C GLY A 35 -7.49 1.13 14.06
N GLY A 36 -8.34 1.28 13.05
CA GLY A 36 -8.09 2.12 11.88
C GLY A 36 -8.68 1.56 10.59
N SER A 37 -8.50 2.30 9.50
CA SER A 37 -9.02 1.94 8.18
C SER A 37 -7.95 1.36 7.28
N MET A 38 -8.34 0.40 6.43
CA MET A 38 -7.50 -0.12 5.34
C MET A 38 -8.36 -0.51 4.14
N TYR A 39 -7.72 -0.73 3.00
CA TYR A 39 -8.36 -1.35 1.84
C TYR A 39 -7.90 -2.80 1.68
N ILE A 40 -8.83 -3.61 1.19
CA ILE A 40 -8.62 -4.98 0.71
C ILE A 40 -9.39 -5.17 -0.59
N VAL A 41 -9.04 -6.17 -1.37
CA VAL A 41 -9.91 -6.68 -2.43
C VAL A 41 -10.60 -7.92 -1.92
N PHE A 42 -11.94 -7.94 -1.98
CA PHE A 42 -12.72 -9.02 -1.40
C PHE A 42 -13.99 -9.30 -2.22
N PRO A 43 -14.45 -10.56 -2.27
CA PRO A 43 -15.67 -10.91 -2.98
C PRO A 43 -16.91 -10.15 -2.48
N ASN A 44 -17.56 -9.39 -3.38
CA ASN A 44 -18.79 -8.65 -3.07
C ASN A 44 -20.02 -9.54 -3.24
N PRO A 45 -20.74 -9.87 -2.15
CA PRO A 45 -21.92 -10.74 -2.23
C PRO A 45 -23.07 -10.10 -3.02
N GLU A 46 -23.16 -8.77 -3.07
CA GLU A 46 -24.21 -8.05 -3.82
C GLU A 46 -23.97 -8.11 -5.33
N HIS A 47 -22.72 -8.36 -5.75
CA HIS A 47 -22.31 -8.46 -7.16
C HIS A 47 -21.88 -9.88 -7.53
N GLY A 48 -22.54 -10.89 -6.95
CA GLY A 48 -22.31 -12.30 -7.31
C GLY A 48 -20.95 -12.86 -6.92
N GLY A 49 -20.26 -12.23 -5.96
CA GLY A 49 -18.94 -12.65 -5.50
C GLY A 49 -17.79 -12.14 -6.37
N LYS A 50 -18.00 -11.10 -7.19
CA LYS A 50 -16.93 -10.41 -7.90
C LYS A 50 -15.97 -9.77 -6.89
N ASP A 51 -14.68 -9.93 -7.12
CA ASP A 51 -13.66 -9.28 -6.32
C ASP A 51 -13.66 -7.76 -6.56
N GLU A 52 -13.91 -6.99 -5.50
CA GLU A 52 -14.02 -5.54 -5.53
C GLU A 52 -13.25 -4.90 -4.38
N LEU A 53 -12.84 -3.64 -4.58
CA LEU A 53 -12.22 -2.85 -3.53
C LEU A 53 -13.19 -2.67 -2.37
N LYS A 54 -12.74 -2.99 -1.17
CA LYS A 54 -13.49 -2.82 0.06
C LYS A 54 -12.67 -2.00 1.04
N GLN A 55 -13.23 -0.91 1.54
CA GLN A 55 -12.70 -0.26 2.72
C GLN A 55 -13.25 -0.92 3.96
N ILE A 56 -12.37 -1.29 4.88
CA ILE A 56 -12.74 -1.84 6.18
C ILE A 56 -12.22 -0.93 7.28
N TYR A 57 -12.95 -0.88 8.38
CA TYR A 57 -12.54 -0.28 9.64
C TYR A 57 -12.42 -1.38 10.68
N ILE A 58 -11.30 -1.39 11.37
CA ILE A 58 -10.97 -2.31 12.46
C ILE A 58 -11.02 -1.54 13.76
N GLU A 59 -11.65 -2.11 14.78
CA GLU A 59 -11.69 -1.59 16.13
C GLU A 59 -11.31 -2.69 17.12
N ASN A 60 -10.43 -2.34 18.06
CA ASN A 60 -10.03 -3.26 19.12
C ASN A 60 -11.09 -3.27 20.21
N THR A 61 -11.29 -4.42 20.83
CA THR A 61 -12.16 -4.61 21.98
C THR A 61 -11.33 -4.84 23.26
N ASP A 62 -11.90 -4.49 24.42
CA ASP A 62 -11.18 -4.56 25.71
C ASP A 62 -10.78 -6.01 26.12
N ASP A 63 -11.35 -7.04 25.50
CA ASP A 63 -11.11 -8.44 25.77
C ASP A 63 -10.08 -9.11 24.83
N GLY A 64 -9.33 -8.30 24.06
CA GLY A 64 -8.28 -8.79 23.16
C GLY A 64 -8.80 -9.34 21.83
N LEU A 65 -10.05 -9.06 21.50
CA LEU A 65 -10.63 -9.30 20.17
C LEU A 65 -10.62 -8.02 19.36
N TYR A 66 -10.83 -8.13 18.07
CA TYR A 66 -11.16 -6.98 17.22
C TYR A 66 -12.40 -7.24 16.40
N LEU A 67 -13.08 -6.16 16.05
CA LEU A 67 -14.24 -6.14 15.15
C LEU A 67 -13.83 -5.44 13.87
N GLY A 68 -14.21 -6.01 12.74
CA GLY A 68 -14.01 -5.41 11.42
C GLY A 68 -15.34 -5.28 10.68
N SER A 69 -15.57 -4.12 10.10
CA SER A 69 -16.71 -3.87 9.20
C SER A 69 -16.28 -2.96 8.06
N GLY A 70 -17.00 -2.98 6.95
CA GLY A 70 -16.65 -2.14 5.82
C GLY A 70 -17.69 -2.14 4.72
N TYR A 71 -17.41 -1.35 3.69
CA TYR A 71 -18.25 -1.19 2.51
C TYR A 71 -17.41 -1.28 1.23
N TYR A 72 -18.08 -1.66 0.14
CA TYR A 72 -17.42 -1.79 -1.16
C TYR A 72 -17.38 -0.45 -1.90
N LEU A 73 -16.26 -0.21 -2.58
CA LEU A 73 -16.03 0.92 -3.45
C LEU A 73 -16.06 0.42 -4.91
N SER A 74 -17.23 -0.06 -5.33
CA SER A 74 -17.43 -0.77 -6.60
C SER A 74 -17.16 0.08 -7.85
N ASN A 75 -17.03 1.40 -7.70
CA ASN A 75 -16.66 2.33 -8.75
C ASN A 75 -15.14 2.51 -8.92
N ILE A 76 -14.34 1.86 -8.07
CA ILE A 76 -12.87 1.91 -8.12
C ILE A 76 -12.36 0.53 -8.52
N SER A 77 -11.76 0.43 -9.71
CA SER A 77 -11.10 -0.81 -10.12
C SER A 77 -9.88 -1.07 -9.23
N ALA A 78 -9.77 -2.28 -8.70
CA ALA A 78 -8.63 -2.73 -7.92
C ALA A 78 -8.00 -3.99 -8.53
N SER A 79 -8.25 -4.23 -9.81
CA SER A 79 -7.63 -5.32 -10.56
C SER A 79 -6.30 -4.87 -11.15
N PHE A 80 -5.24 -5.56 -10.76
CA PHE A 80 -3.90 -5.37 -11.32
C PHE A 80 -3.45 -6.68 -11.98
N SER A 81 -2.88 -6.59 -13.18
CA SER A 81 -2.36 -7.80 -13.81
C SER A 81 -1.14 -8.33 -13.05
N ARG A 82 -0.96 -9.65 -13.06
CA ARG A 82 0.21 -10.30 -12.46
C ARG A 82 1.52 -9.70 -12.98
N GLU A 83 1.60 -9.45 -14.29
CA GLU A 83 2.78 -8.82 -14.91
C GLU A 83 3.13 -7.46 -14.30
N LYS A 84 2.11 -6.62 -14.01
CA LYS A 84 2.32 -5.31 -13.36
C LYS A 84 2.78 -5.46 -11.91
N ILE A 85 2.22 -6.43 -11.18
CA ILE A 85 2.62 -6.71 -9.79
C ILE A 85 4.06 -7.22 -9.76
N ASP A 86 4.41 -8.19 -10.60
CA ASP A 86 5.76 -8.74 -10.68
C ASP A 86 6.77 -7.67 -11.13
N GLY A 87 6.38 -6.80 -12.06
CA GLY A 87 7.15 -5.65 -12.50
C GLY A 87 7.40 -4.63 -11.38
N LEU A 88 6.38 -4.37 -10.55
CA LEU A 88 6.50 -3.51 -9.38
C LEU A 88 7.49 -4.08 -8.36
N VAL A 89 7.36 -5.36 -8.02
CA VAL A 89 8.29 -6.06 -7.12
C VAL A 89 9.72 -6.00 -7.66
N GLY A 90 9.92 -6.34 -8.92
CA GLY A 90 11.25 -6.30 -9.56
C GLY A 90 11.87 -4.90 -9.55
N PHE A 91 11.07 -3.85 -9.79
CA PHE A 91 11.53 -2.47 -9.76
C PHE A 91 11.96 -2.01 -8.36
N VAL A 92 11.22 -2.40 -7.34
CA VAL A 92 11.55 -2.08 -5.94
C VAL A 92 12.78 -2.83 -5.47
N GLU A 93 12.92 -4.11 -5.82
CA GLU A 93 14.11 -4.90 -5.47
C GLU A 93 15.37 -4.41 -6.20
N GLU A 94 15.26 -3.96 -7.46
CA GLU A 94 16.37 -3.27 -8.17
C GLU A 94 16.82 -2.03 -7.40
N ALA A 95 15.87 -1.22 -6.92
CA ALA A 95 16.16 -0.03 -6.13
C ALA A 95 16.77 -0.37 -4.77
N ARG A 96 16.28 -1.42 -4.11
CA ARG A 96 16.82 -1.91 -2.84
C ARG A 96 18.27 -2.38 -2.98
N GLN A 97 18.57 -3.14 -4.03
CA GLN A 97 19.94 -3.56 -4.32
C GLN A 97 20.84 -2.36 -4.57
N PHE A 98 20.39 -1.42 -5.40
CA PHE A 98 21.14 -0.18 -5.65
C PHE A 98 21.40 0.59 -4.35
N ALA A 99 20.42 0.67 -3.45
CA ALA A 99 20.54 1.36 -2.18
C ALA A 99 21.58 0.71 -1.25
N ARG A 100 21.62 -0.61 -1.21
CA ARG A 100 22.61 -1.37 -0.42
C ARG A 100 24.04 -1.24 -0.96
N GLU A 101 24.20 -1.17 -2.28
CA GLU A 101 25.49 -1.05 -2.93
C GLU A 101 26.04 0.39 -2.92
N SER A 102 25.17 1.39 -3.10
CA SER A 102 25.57 2.79 -3.27
C SER A 102 25.55 3.60 -1.97
N GLY A 103 24.90 3.09 -0.93
CA GLY A 103 24.65 3.76 0.34
C GLY A 103 23.50 4.78 0.29
N LYS A 104 22.98 5.12 1.48
CA LYS A 104 21.74 5.89 1.65
C LYS A 104 21.79 7.25 0.93
N GLN A 105 22.84 8.05 1.17
CA GLN A 105 22.90 9.41 0.63
C GLN A 105 22.82 9.43 -0.89
N LYS A 106 23.68 8.64 -1.57
CA LYS A 106 23.70 8.59 -3.03
C LYS A 106 22.40 8.04 -3.61
N SER A 107 21.78 7.08 -2.94
CA SER A 107 20.51 6.50 -3.37
C SER A 107 19.37 7.51 -3.31
N LEU A 108 19.32 8.29 -2.23
CA LEU A 108 18.29 9.33 -2.08
C LEU A 108 18.46 10.45 -3.11
N GLU A 109 19.69 10.83 -3.49
CA GLU A 109 19.94 11.77 -4.59
C GLU A 109 19.36 11.25 -5.91
N VAL A 110 19.56 9.95 -6.20
CA VAL A 110 19.05 9.32 -7.44
C VAL A 110 17.53 9.13 -7.39
N PHE A 111 16.95 8.75 -6.23
CA PHE A 111 15.51 8.53 -6.09
C PHE A 111 14.70 9.83 -6.12
N ASN A 112 15.30 10.97 -5.76
CA ASN A 112 14.67 12.28 -5.83
C ASN A 112 14.79 12.94 -7.21
N ASP A 113 15.50 12.35 -8.17
CA ASP A 113 15.58 12.86 -9.52
C ASP A 113 14.34 12.45 -10.33
N PRO A 114 13.43 13.37 -10.71
CA PRO A 114 12.22 13.06 -11.46
C PRO A 114 12.49 12.62 -12.92
N LYS A 115 13.72 12.68 -13.37
CA LYS A 115 14.18 12.21 -14.69
C LYS A 115 15.25 11.13 -14.56
N GLY A 116 15.45 10.62 -13.36
CA GLY A 116 16.48 9.65 -13.03
C GLY A 116 16.10 8.22 -13.38
N LYS A 117 17.06 7.33 -13.16
CA LYS A 117 16.95 5.88 -13.42
C LYS A 117 15.73 5.24 -12.75
N PHE A 118 15.34 5.73 -11.57
CA PHE A 118 14.25 5.17 -10.76
C PHE A 118 12.96 5.99 -10.85
N THR A 119 12.78 6.66 -11.99
CA THR A 119 11.55 7.37 -12.35
C THR A 119 11.26 7.07 -13.81
N ARG A 120 10.44 6.05 -14.08
CA ARG A 120 10.15 5.55 -15.44
C ARG A 120 8.73 4.98 -15.55
N ASP A 121 8.11 5.16 -16.70
CA ASP A 121 6.79 4.57 -17.03
C ASP A 121 5.70 4.85 -15.98
N GLY A 122 5.73 6.06 -15.38
CA GLY A 122 4.80 6.46 -14.31
C GLY A 122 5.13 5.88 -12.93
N SER A 123 6.11 4.97 -12.84
CA SER A 123 6.62 4.44 -11.58
C SER A 123 7.77 5.29 -11.04
N TYR A 124 7.88 5.39 -9.73
CA TYR A 124 8.94 6.09 -9.04
C TYR A 124 9.19 5.49 -7.67
N ILE A 125 10.43 5.62 -7.17
CA ILE A 125 10.76 5.19 -5.81
C ILE A 125 10.41 6.30 -4.82
N PHE A 126 9.68 5.94 -3.77
CA PHE A 126 9.56 6.74 -2.56
C PHE A 126 10.39 6.10 -1.45
N ALA A 127 10.79 6.91 -0.46
CA ALA A 127 11.51 6.41 0.71
C ALA A 127 11.09 7.16 1.97
N TYR A 128 11.06 6.43 3.10
CA TYR A 128 10.78 6.97 4.43
C TYR A 128 11.80 6.42 5.44
N ASP A 129 12.08 7.19 6.49
CA ASP A 129 12.64 6.61 7.71
C ASP A 129 11.53 6.05 8.61
N TYR A 130 11.91 5.34 9.67
CA TYR A 130 10.95 4.74 10.59
C TYR A 130 10.34 5.73 11.61
N GLU A 131 10.66 7.03 11.51
CA GLU A 131 9.92 8.12 12.16
C GLU A 131 8.80 8.66 11.25
N GLY A 132 8.72 8.17 10.00
CA GLY A 132 7.75 8.63 8.99
C GLY A 132 8.18 9.89 8.25
N ARG A 133 9.47 10.25 8.30
CA ARG A 133 10.03 11.33 7.52
C ARG A 133 10.20 10.90 6.07
N THR A 134 9.70 11.70 5.15
CA THR A 134 9.90 11.49 3.72
C THR A 134 11.37 11.74 3.35
N LEU A 135 12.03 10.74 2.78
CA LEU A 135 13.41 10.81 2.34
C LEU A 135 13.54 10.99 0.82
N ALA A 136 12.61 10.36 0.07
CA ALA A 136 12.51 10.53 -1.38
C ALA A 136 11.07 10.55 -1.85
N LEU A 137 10.75 11.50 -2.72
CA LEU A 137 9.45 11.64 -3.37
C LEU A 137 9.58 12.56 -4.60
N PRO A 138 10.03 12.06 -5.76
CA PRO A 138 10.51 12.89 -6.88
C PRO A 138 9.46 13.81 -7.48
N TYR A 139 8.17 13.47 -7.41
CA TYR A 139 7.06 14.29 -7.94
C TYR A 139 6.46 15.27 -6.92
N GLN A 140 6.88 15.21 -5.66
CA GLN A 140 6.45 16.12 -4.59
C GLN A 140 7.67 16.49 -3.70
N PRO A 141 8.69 17.15 -4.28
CA PRO A 141 9.93 17.45 -3.57
C PRO A 141 9.73 18.34 -2.35
N GLU A 142 8.66 19.12 -2.30
CA GLU A 142 8.28 19.96 -1.16
C GLU A 142 7.92 19.15 0.10
N LEU A 143 7.62 17.88 -0.06
CA LEU A 143 7.33 16.97 1.06
C LEU A 143 8.58 16.27 1.60
N VAL A 144 9.70 16.30 0.88
CA VAL A 144 10.96 15.70 1.33
C VAL A 144 11.45 16.41 2.60
N GLY A 145 11.82 15.63 3.61
CA GLY A 145 12.23 16.12 4.93
C GLY A 145 11.06 16.30 5.92
N THR A 146 9.81 16.29 5.48
CA THR A 146 8.64 16.40 6.37
C THR A 146 8.28 15.06 7.00
N ILE A 147 7.77 15.09 8.25
CA ILE A 147 7.23 13.90 8.94
C ILE A 147 5.79 13.71 8.48
N ARG A 148 5.47 12.52 7.96
CA ARG A 148 4.16 12.18 7.39
C ARG A 148 3.57 10.90 7.97
N ILE A 149 4.02 10.49 9.14
CA ILE A 149 3.56 9.26 9.80
C ILE A 149 2.05 9.21 9.97
N ASP A 150 1.40 10.36 10.19
CA ASP A 150 -0.05 10.50 10.37
C ASP A 150 -0.76 10.99 9.09
N ALA A 151 -0.09 10.92 7.93
CA ALA A 151 -0.72 11.29 6.67
C ALA A 151 -1.78 10.27 6.28
N GLN A 152 -2.98 10.77 6.01
CA GLN A 152 -4.13 9.97 5.58
C GLN A 152 -4.47 10.23 4.12
N ASP A 153 -5.04 9.22 3.49
CA ASP A 153 -5.68 9.37 2.21
C ASP A 153 -7.08 10.02 2.37
N PRO A 154 -7.80 10.37 1.27
CA PRO A 154 -9.11 11.01 1.36
C PRO A 154 -10.17 10.23 2.15
N ASN A 155 -9.99 8.93 2.35
CA ASN A 155 -10.91 8.06 3.09
C ASN A 155 -10.40 7.69 4.49
N GLY A 156 -9.35 8.37 4.98
CA GLY A 156 -8.83 8.19 6.34
C GLY A 156 -7.93 6.97 6.52
N VAL A 157 -7.33 6.47 5.45
CA VAL A 157 -6.34 5.38 5.54
C VAL A 157 -4.95 5.95 5.82
N ASP A 158 -4.34 5.56 6.96
CA ASP A 158 -2.99 5.95 7.40
C ASP A 158 -1.91 5.26 6.56
N TYR A 159 -1.75 5.65 5.30
CA TYR A 159 -0.98 4.89 4.33
C TYR A 159 0.53 4.85 4.62
N VAL A 160 1.13 5.92 5.17
CA VAL A 160 2.55 5.91 5.52
C VAL A 160 2.84 4.89 6.61
N ARG A 161 1.99 4.83 7.64
CA ARG A 161 2.11 3.81 8.69
C ARG A 161 1.98 2.39 8.14
N GLN A 162 1.00 2.18 7.25
CA GLN A 162 0.80 0.86 6.66
C GLN A 162 2.02 0.43 5.84
N ILE A 163 2.53 1.30 4.98
CA ILE A 163 3.77 1.07 4.22
C ILE A 163 4.95 0.74 5.15
N MET A 164 5.10 1.49 6.24
CA MET A 164 6.17 1.25 7.21
C MET A 164 6.04 -0.09 7.93
N ASN A 165 4.81 -0.51 8.25
CA ASN A 165 4.58 -1.80 8.87
C ASN A 165 4.95 -2.95 7.93
N GLU A 166 4.52 -2.89 6.66
CA GLU A 166 4.90 -3.89 5.65
C GLU A 166 6.43 -4.02 5.51
N ALA A 167 7.13 -2.88 5.45
CA ALA A 167 8.58 -2.89 5.34
C ALA A 167 9.27 -3.43 6.60
N LYS A 168 8.74 -3.17 7.81
CA LYS A 168 9.29 -3.72 9.07
C LYS A 168 9.21 -5.24 9.16
N ASP A 169 8.25 -5.85 8.48
CA ASP A 169 8.13 -7.30 8.35
C ASP A 169 8.98 -7.86 7.19
N GLY A 170 9.86 -7.01 6.64
CA GLY A 170 10.77 -7.28 5.54
C GLY A 170 10.26 -6.70 4.22
N SER A 171 9.01 -6.98 3.86
CA SER A 171 8.34 -6.42 2.67
C SER A 171 6.84 -6.70 2.69
N GLY A 172 6.07 -5.91 1.92
CA GLY A 172 4.64 -6.19 1.73
C GLY A 172 3.94 -5.16 0.88
N PHE A 173 2.65 -5.43 0.62
CA PHE A 173 1.79 -4.59 -0.22
C PHE A 173 0.79 -3.78 0.61
N ALA A 174 0.49 -2.56 0.14
CA ALA A 174 -0.53 -1.70 0.73
C ALA A 174 -1.31 -0.94 -0.34
N TYR A 175 -2.64 -0.82 -0.13
CA TYR A 175 -3.49 0.06 -0.95
C TYR A 175 -3.72 1.40 -0.24
N TYR A 176 -3.77 2.45 -1.03
CA TYR A 176 -4.24 3.78 -0.61
C TYR A 176 -4.56 4.64 -1.82
N ILE A 177 -5.33 5.69 -1.63
CA ILE A 177 -5.61 6.67 -2.68
C ILE A 177 -4.50 7.73 -2.64
N TYR A 178 -3.85 7.94 -3.81
CA TYR A 178 -2.73 8.88 -3.90
C TYR A 178 -2.70 9.62 -5.24
N PRO A 179 -2.20 10.86 -5.28
CA PRO A 179 -2.03 11.60 -6.53
C PRO A 179 -1.22 10.83 -7.56
N ASP A 180 -1.78 10.63 -8.75
CA ASP A 180 -1.12 9.95 -9.87
C ASP A 180 -0.36 10.97 -10.75
N PRO A 181 0.99 10.94 -10.78
CA PRO A 181 1.76 11.89 -11.57
C PRO A 181 1.50 11.77 -13.08
N SER A 182 1.14 10.59 -13.56
CA SER A 182 0.82 10.34 -14.98
C SER A 182 -0.53 10.92 -15.39
N GLN A 183 -1.39 11.25 -14.41
CA GLN A 183 -2.74 11.78 -14.59
C GLN A 183 -2.91 13.16 -13.94
N ASN A 184 -1.92 14.05 -14.11
CA ASN A 184 -1.95 15.41 -13.56
C ASN A 184 -2.25 15.48 -12.06
N MET A 185 -1.72 14.53 -11.29
CA MET A 185 -1.90 14.43 -9.83
C MET A 185 -3.36 14.16 -9.39
N ILE A 186 -4.20 13.62 -10.27
CA ILE A 186 -5.54 13.17 -9.89
C ILE A 186 -5.41 11.99 -8.92
N PRO A 187 -6.09 12.02 -7.75
CA PRO A 187 -6.04 10.92 -6.79
C PRO A 187 -6.65 9.64 -7.38
N ARG A 188 -5.91 8.54 -7.32
CA ARG A 188 -6.33 7.20 -7.78
C ARG A 188 -5.90 6.13 -6.79
N LEU A 189 -6.54 4.97 -6.83
CA LEU A 189 -6.09 3.83 -6.06
C LEU A 189 -4.69 3.42 -6.49
N LYS A 190 -3.80 3.29 -5.53
CA LYS A 190 -2.42 2.85 -5.70
C LYS A 190 -2.19 1.58 -4.91
N LEU A 191 -1.68 0.55 -5.58
CA LEU A 191 -1.08 -0.61 -4.94
C LEU A 191 0.41 -0.37 -4.83
N SER A 192 0.94 -0.29 -3.63
CA SER A 192 2.37 -0.12 -3.39
C SER A 192 2.98 -1.37 -2.78
N TYR A 193 4.21 -1.65 -3.17
CA TYR A 193 5.10 -2.62 -2.56
C TYR A 193 6.24 -1.87 -1.87
N ALA A 194 6.51 -2.20 -0.62
CA ALA A 194 7.55 -1.59 0.19
C ALA A 194 8.46 -2.63 0.81
N VAL A 195 9.73 -2.27 0.96
CA VAL A 195 10.77 -3.16 1.50
C VAL A 195 11.66 -2.40 2.47
N GLU A 196 12.13 -3.09 3.49
CA GLU A 196 13.21 -2.62 4.35
C GLU A 196 14.53 -2.56 3.56
N VAL A 197 15.25 -1.46 3.68
CA VAL A 197 16.65 -1.39 3.19
C VAL A 197 17.62 -1.78 4.30
N ASP A 198 17.46 -1.15 5.45
CA ASP A 198 18.11 -1.44 6.72
C ASP A 198 17.22 -0.99 7.90
N ASP A 199 17.70 -1.09 9.12
CA ASP A 199 16.99 -0.74 10.36
C ASP A 199 16.66 0.75 10.51
N THR A 200 17.11 1.61 9.59
CA THR A 200 16.90 3.07 9.64
C THR A 200 15.93 3.60 8.58
N TRP A 201 15.65 2.86 7.52
CA TRP A 201 14.81 3.33 6.44
C TRP A 201 14.30 2.24 5.50
N LEU A 202 13.28 2.58 4.77
CA LEU A 202 12.59 1.77 3.80
C LEU A 202 12.46 2.50 2.46
N LEU A 203 12.20 1.75 1.41
CA LEU A 203 11.79 2.28 0.12
C LEU A 203 10.64 1.45 -0.47
N GLY A 204 9.99 2.02 -1.45
CA GLY A 204 8.93 1.34 -2.18
C GLY A 204 8.56 2.07 -3.46
N SER A 205 7.67 1.46 -4.19
CA SER A 205 7.02 2.04 -5.38
C SER A 205 5.58 1.60 -5.43
N GLY A 206 4.82 2.04 -6.42
CA GLY A 206 3.46 1.57 -6.60
C GLY A 206 2.95 1.78 -8.02
N ILE A 207 1.92 1.03 -8.34
CA ILE A 207 1.16 1.09 -9.59
C ILE A 207 -0.23 1.62 -9.31
N TYR A 208 -0.77 2.40 -10.23
CA TYR A 208 -2.10 2.97 -10.11
C TYR A 208 -3.13 2.12 -10.83
N SER A 209 -4.34 2.06 -10.27
CA SER A 209 -5.49 1.44 -10.93
C SER A 209 -5.77 2.14 -12.26
N GLN A 210 -6.23 1.37 -13.24
CA GLN A 210 -6.75 1.95 -14.48
C GLN A 210 -8.24 2.18 -14.31
N ASP A 211 -8.77 3.25 -14.93
CA ASP A 211 -10.20 3.41 -15.04
C ASP A 211 -10.75 2.22 -15.85
N GLU A 212 -11.84 1.62 -15.40
CA GLU A 212 -12.55 0.68 -16.25
C GLU A 212 -12.97 1.47 -17.50
N GLU A 213 -12.54 1.02 -18.68
CA GLU A 213 -13.13 1.53 -19.92
C GLU A 213 -14.63 1.31 -19.79
N LYS A 214 -15.39 2.41 -19.72
CA LYS A 214 -16.84 2.32 -19.84
C LYS A 214 -17.13 1.75 -21.23
N THR A 215 -17.34 0.45 -21.28
CA THR A 215 -17.98 -0.17 -22.44
C THR A 215 -19.38 0.43 -22.53
N GLU A 216 -19.55 1.36 -23.47
CA GLU A 216 -20.86 1.90 -23.90
C GLU A 216 -21.75 0.77 -24.46
#